data_6544b3045220a10db0ef566c5548f956
#
_entry.id   6544b3045220a10db0ef566c5548f956
#
_cell.length_a   1.000
_cell.length_b   1.000
_cell.length_c   1.000
_cell.angle_alpha   90.00
_cell.angle_beta   90.00
_cell.angle_gamma   90.00
#
_symmetry.space_group_name_H-M   'P 1'
#
loop_
_entity.id
_entity.type
_entity.pdbx_description
1 polymer ?
#
loop_
_entity_poly.entity_id
_entity_poly.type
_entity_poly.pdbx_seq_one_letter_code
_entity_poly.pdbx_strand_id
1 'polypeptide(L)'
;MENKITIDFGHICENVIVAQNGNLSIINIFNQISADNFPAIHPVLFVVIGATGDEGEYEVSVQIKKQGEEPITTQILPNKMKIPKFPAEGRLFVKFSPLVIKSAGNYEITISIMGQTKKLFFDAKKV
;
A
#
# COMPACT_ATOMS: atom_id res chain seq x y z
N MET A 1 -14.40 -23.63 -8.62
CA MET A 1 -13.06 -23.47 -8.05
C MET A 1 -12.81 -22.00 -7.74
N GLU A 2 -12.23 -21.74 -6.59
CA GLU A 2 -11.88 -20.39 -6.23
C GLU A 2 -10.63 -19.95 -6.99
N ASN A 3 -10.63 -18.69 -7.38
CA ASN A 3 -9.43 -18.10 -7.99
C ASN A 3 -8.32 -18.02 -6.94
N LYS A 4 -7.09 -18.16 -7.39
CA LYS A 4 -5.91 -18.04 -6.54
C LYS A 4 -5.14 -16.80 -6.89
N ILE A 5 -4.66 -16.11 -5.85
CA ILE A 5 -3.85 -14.91 -6.01
C ILE A 5 -2.73 -14.92 -4.97
N THR A 6 -1.59 -14.36 -5.35
CA THR A 6 -0.45 -14.18 -4.45
C THR A 6 -0.02 -12.74 -4.50
N ILE A 7 0.14 -12.12 -3.35
CA ILE A 7 0.70 -10.77 -3.25
C ILE A 7 2.22 -10.91 -3.29
N ASP A 8 2.84 -10.50 -4.39
CA ASP A 8 4.29 -10.70 -4.58
C ASP A 8 5.11 -9.63 -3.88
N PHE A 9 4.62 -8.40 -3.90
CA PHE A 9 5.33 -7.31 -3.25
C PHE A 9 4.39 -6.19 -2.83
N GLY A 10 4.85 -5.42 -1.87
CA GLY A 10 4.27 -4.15 -1.49
C GLY A 10 5.39 -3.22 -1.07
N HIS A 11 5.32 -1.97 -1.48
CA HIS A 11 6.32 -0.96 -1.11
C HIS A 11 5.66 0.33 -0.72
N ILE A 12 6.24 0.98 0.30
CA ILE A 12 5.88 2.34 0.71
C ILE A 12 6.85 3.28 0.02
N CYS A 13 6.34 4.27 -0.70
CA CYS A 13 7.20 5.19 -1.42
C CYS A 13 6.64 6.61 -1.46
N GLU A 14 7.50 7.55 -1.87
CA GLU A 14 7.12 8.96 -1.93
C GLU A 14 6.35 9.31 -3.19
N ASN A 15 6.63 8.63 -4.29
CA ASN A 15 5.98 8.93 -5.56
C ASN A 15 5.95 7.73 -6.49
N VAL A 16 5.03 7.78 -7.44
CA VAL A 16 4.87 6.78 -8.50
C VAL A 16 4.71 7.52 -9.81
N ILE A 17 5.49 7.13 -10.81
CA ILE A 17 5.35 7.67 -12.16
C ILE A 17 4.77 6.59 -13.04
N VAL A 18 3.70 6.92 -13.77
CA VAL A 18 3.06 6.01 -14.71
C VAL A 18 3.45 6.43 -16.12
N ALA A 19 4.16 5.56 -16.82
CA ALA A 19 4.53 5.81 -18.22
C ALA A 19 3.31 5.66 -19.13
N GLN A 20 3.41 6.17 -20.36
CA GLN A 20 2.33 6.07 -21.33
C GLN A 20 1.90 4.63 -21.60
N ASN A 21 2.86 3.70 -21.55
CA ASN A 21 2.58 2.27 -21.76
C ASN A 21 2.05 1.56 -20.51
N GLY A 22 1.81 2.30 -19.41
CA GLY A 22 1.29 1.73 -18.17
C GLY A 22 2.35 1.22 -17.20
N ASN A 23 3.62 1.25 -17.55
CA ASN A 23 4.68 0.83 -16.65
C ASN A 23 4.82 1.79 -15.47
N LEU A 24 5.13 1.23 -14.30
CA LEU A 24 5.28 2.02 -13.08
C LEU A 24 6.74 2.20 -12.73
N SER A 25 7.07 3.42 -12.30
CA SER A 25 8.35 3.70 -11.65
C SER A 25 8.08 4.07 -10.21
N ILE A 26 8.77 3.41 -9.31
CA ILE A 26 8.64 3.62 -7.87
C ILE A 26 9.78 4.52 -7.43
N ILE A 27 9.44 5.66 -6.81
CA ILE A 27 10.43 6.64 -6.42
C ILE A 27 10.52 6.71 -4.92
N ASN A 28 11.72 6.51 -4.41
CA ASN A 28 12.08 6.67 -3.01
C ASN A 28 11.26 5.81 -2.07
N ILE A 29 11.59 4.52 -2.05
CA ILE A 29 11.03 3.56 -1.10
C ILE A 29 11.55 3.91 0.28
N PHE A 30 10.65 4.02 1.27
CA PHE A 30 11.06 4.39 2.62
C PHE A 30 10.31 3.58 3.67
N ASN A 31 10.85 3.56 4.88
CA ASN A 31 10.23 2.91 6.03
C ASN A 31 10.36 3.76 7.29
N GLN A 32 10.64 5.05 7.15
CA GLN A 32 10.76 5.96 8.28
C GLN A 32 10.21 7.32 7.92
N ILE A 33 9.37 7.86 8.79
CA ILE A 33 8.86 9.22 8.70
C ILE A 33 9.38 9.99 9.91
N SER A 34 10.04 11.12 9.65
CA SER A 34 10.58 11.99 10.69
C SER A 34 9.77 13.29 10.78
N ALA A 35 9.50 13.74 11.98
CA ALA A 35 8.78 14.99 12.19
C ALA A 35 9.30 15.70 13.45
N ASP A 36 9.23 17.03 13.45
CA ASP A 36 9.65 17.83 14.61
C ASP A 36 8.71 17.62 15.78
N ASN A 37 7.43 17.52 15.50
CA ASN A 37 6.39 17.37 16.51
C ASN A 37 5.26 16.49 16.02
N PHE A 38 4.53 15.88 16.95
CA PHE A 38 3.30 15.14 16.66
C PHE A 38 2.10 15.83 17.33
N PRO A 39 0.90 15.77 16.75
CA PRO A 39 0.59 15.10 15.48
C PRO A 39 1.28 15.75 14.29
N ALA A 40 1.68 14.92 13.34
CA ALA A 40 2.36 15.36 12.13
C ALA A 40 1.52 15.03 10.90
N ILE A 41 1.62 15.87 9.88
CA ILE A 41 0.95 15.63 8.61
C ILE A 41 1.99 15.21 7.60
N HIS A 42 1.85 13.99 7.09
CA HIS A 42 2.67 13.51 5.98
C HIS A 42 1.86 13.76 4.70
N PRO A 43 2.31 14.65 3.81
CA PRO A 43 1.47 15.13 2.71
C PRO A 43 0.99 14.03 1.78
N VAL A 44 1.86 13.10 1.41
CA VAL A 44 1.54 12.04 0.48
C VAL A 44 2.35 10.79 0.79
N LEU A 45 1.67 9.64 0.81
CA LEU A 45 2.29 8.34 0.91
C LEU A 45 1.65 7.43 -0.12
N PHE A 46 2.47 6.72 -0.89
CA PHE A 46 2.00 5.74 -1.85
C PHE A 46 2.32 4.33 -1.39
N VAL A 47 1.39 3.40 -1.64
CA VAL A 47 1.62 1.97 -1.46
C VAL A 47 1.50 1.34 -2.85
N VAL A 48 2.58 0.71 -3.31
CA VAL A 48 2.61 0.01 -4.61
C VAL A 48 2.49 -1.48 -4.35
N ILE A 49 1.61 -2.14 -5.07
CA ILE A 49 1.28 -3.53 -4.84
C ILE A 49 1.40 -4.30 -6.16
N GLY A 50 2.06 -5.45 -6.10
CA GLY A 50 2.12 -6.38 -7.22
C GLY A 50 1.60 -7.75 -6.82
N ALA A 51 0.84 -8.38 -7.72
CA ALA A 51 0.25 -9.68 -7.47
C ALA A 51 0.27 -10.52 -8.73
N THR A 52 0.31 -11.85 -8.53
CA THR A 52 0.18 -12.83 -9.60
C THR A 52 -0.98 -13.75 -9.25
N GLY A 53 -1.58 -14.37 -10.26
CA GLY A 53 -2.68 -15.29 -10.01
C GLY A 53 -3.58 -15.49 -11.20
N ASP A 54 -4.78 -15.97 -10.92
CA ASP A 54 -5.78 -16.25 -11.93
C ASP A 54 -6.35 -14.97 -12.54
N GLU A 55 -6.70 -15.04 -13.82
CA GLU A 55 -7.32 -13.94 -14.52
C GLU A 55 -8.56 -13.47 -13.77
N GLY A 56 -8.71 -12.15 -13.63
CA GLY A 56 -9.86 -11.58 -12.96
C GLY A 56 -9.62 -10.18 -12.45
N GLU A 57 -10.65 -9.65 -11.81
CA GLU A 57 -10.61 -8.36 -11.14
C GLU A 57 -10.88 -8.58 -9.65
N TYR A 58 -10.04 -8.03 -8.80
CA TYR A 58 -10.07 -8.30 -7.37
C TYR A 58 -10.15 -7.01 -6.56
N GLU A 59 -10.88 -7.11 -5.44
CA GLU A 59 -10.91 -6.03 -4.47
C GLU A 59 -9.60 -5.99 -3.70
N VAL A 60 -9.08 -4.79 -3.49
CA VAL A 60 -7.88 -4.57 -2.69
C VAL A 60 -8.25 -3.68 -1.52
N SER A 61 -7.85 -4.06 -0.32
CA SER A 61 -7.96 -3.17 0.82
C SER A 61 -6.58 -2.86 1.39
N VAL A 62 -6.39 -1.62 1.81
CA VAL A 62 -5.14 -1.16 2.40
C VAL A 62 -5.47 -0.38 3.66
N GLN A 63 -4.96 -0.85 4.78
CA GLN A 63 -5.23 -0.29 6.09
C GLN A 63 -3.92 0.15 6.74
N ILE A 64 -3.93 1.33 7.35
CA ILE A 64 -2.77 1.86 8.09
C ILE A 64 -3.16 2.00 9.54
N LYS A 65 -2.32 1.49 10.44
CA LYS A 65 -2.53 1.65 11.88
C LYS A 65 -1.19 1.68 12.62
N LYS A 66 -1.20 2.30 13.80
CA LYS A 66 -0.10 2.14 14.75
C LYS A 66 -0.27 0.77 15.40
N GLN A 67 0.82 0.06 15.62
CA GLN A 67 0.76 -1.29 16.20
C GLN A 67 0.04 -1.25 17.56
N GLY A 68 -0.94 -2.16 17.72
CA GLY A 68 -1.73 -2.27 18.95
C GLY A 68 -2.87 -1.26 19.05
N GLU A 69 -3.11 -0.43 18.05
CA GLU A 69 -4.17 0.59 18.07
C GLU A 69 -5.16 0.40 16.94
N GLU A 70 -6.22 1.18 16.96
CA GLU A 70 -7.24 1.17 15.92
C GLU A 70 -6.69 1.74 14.61
N PRO A 71 -7.26 1.34 13.46
CA PRO A 71 -6.82 1.87 12.17
C PRO A 71 -6.95 3.38 12.08
N ILE A 72 -5.92 4.03 11.50
CA ILE A 72 -5.96 5.44 11.19
C ILE A 72 -6.85 5.65 9.95
N THR A 73 -6.67 4.80 8.95
CA THR A 73 -7.38 4.91 7.69
C THR A 73 -7.43 3.55 6.99
N THR A 74 -8.46 3.36 6.19
CA THR A 74 -8.62 2.17 5.36
C THR A 74 -9.17 2.61 4.01
N GLN A 75 -8.55 2.12 2.93
CA GLN A 75 -9.10 2.29 1.59
C GLN A 75 -9.49 0.92 1.03
N ILE A 76 -10.71 0.84 0.50
CA ILE A 76 -11.23 -0.37 -0.13
C ILE A 76 -11.48 -0.03 -1.59
N LEU A 77 -10.84 -0.79 -2.47
CA LEU A 77 -10.80 -0.52 -3.90
C LEU A 77 -11.39 -1.72 -4.65
N PRO A 78 -12.71 -1.71 -4.92
CA PRO A 78 -13.36 -2.81 -5.64
C PRO A 78 -12.81 -2.92 -7.07
N ASN A 79 -12.58 -4.16 -7.52
CA ASN A 79 -12.14 -4.46 -8.89
C ASN A 79 -10.88 -3.72 -9.33
N LYS A 80 -10.04 -3.30 -8.38
CA LYS A 80 -8.86 -2.48 -8.71
C LYS A 80 -7.67 -3.30 -9.17
N MET A 81 -7.48 -4.49 -8.61
CA MET A 81 -6.39 -5.38 -9.04
C MET A 81 -6.87 -6.19 -10.23
N LYS A 82 -6.37 -5.83 -11.41
CA LYS A 82 -6.72 -6.49 -12.67
C LYS A 82 -5.59 -7.39 -13.09
N ILE A 83 -5.86 -8.68 -13.14
CA ILE A 83 -4.87 -9.69 -13.56
C ILE A 83 -5.34 -10.26 -14.90
N PRO A 84 -4.58 -10.02 -15.98
CA PRO A 84 -4.91 -10.56 -17.28
C PRO A 84 -4.57 -12.04 -17.37
N LYS A 85 -5.04 -12.69 -18.42
CA LYS A 85 -4.74 -14.09 -18.68
C LYS A 85 -3.24 -14.30 -18.86
N PHE A 86 -2.57 -13.38 -19.55
CA PHE A 86 -1.12 -13.42 -19.74
C PHE A 86 -0.58 -12.00 -20.01
N PRO A 87 0.50 -11.62 -19.33
CA PRO A 87 1.12 -12.28 -18.19
C PRO A 87 0.15 -12.28 -17.01
N ALA A 88 0.16 -13.34 -16.20
CA ALA A 88 -0.78 -13.50 -15.10
C ALA A 88 -0.37 -12.67 -13.89
N GLU A 89 -0.16 -11.38 -14.10
CA GLU A 89 0.28 -10.45 -13.04
C GLU A 89 -0.40 -9.10 -13.17
N GLY A 90 -0.58 -8.44 -12.04
CA GLY A 90 -1.14 -7.10 -11.98
C GLY A 90 -0.38 -6.23 -10.99
N ARG A 91 -0.44 -4.93 -11.22
CA ARG A 91 0.20 -3.94 -10.35
C ARG A 91 -0.74 -2.76 -10.19
N LEU A 92 -0.71 -2.17 -8.99
CA LEU A 92 -1.44 -0.93 -8.75
C LEU A 92 -0.75 -0.13 -7.66
N PHE A 93 -1.19 1.10 -7.50
CA PHE A 93 -0.77 1.90 -6.37
C PHE A 93 -1.98 2.56 -5.71
N VAL A 94 -1.83 2.82 -4.42
CA VAL A 94 -2.83 3.48 -3.60
C VAL A 94 -2.19 4.72 -2.99
N LYS A 95 -2.89 5.85 -3.08
CA LYS A 95 -2.39 7.13 -2.58
C LYS A 95 -3.12 7.51 -1.30
N PHE A 96 -2.37 7.85 -0.27
CA PHE A 96 -2.89 8.42 0.97
C PHE A 96 -2.41 9.87 1.07
N SER A 97 -3.34 10.82 1.04
CA SER A 97 -3.01 12.25 1.04
C SER A 97 -4.14 13.06 1.66
N PRO A 98 -3.92 13.75 2.77
CA PRO A 98 -2.76 13.62 3.64
C PRO A 98 -2.87 12.41 4.58
N LEU A 99 -1.75 12.02 5.18
CA LEU A 99 -1.73 11.02 6.24
C LEU A 99 -1.40 11.74 7.55
N VAL A 100 -2.29 11.65 8.53
CA VAL A 100 -2.07 12.26 9.85
C VAL A 100 -1.51 11.20 10.77
N ILE A 101 -0.34 11.47 11.33
CA ILE A 101 0.35 10.58 12.26
C ILE A 101 0.30 11.25 13.64
N LYS A 102 -0.47 10.66 14.55
CA LYS A 102 -0.76 11.28 15.85
C LYS A 102 0.43 11.25 16.82
N SER A 103 1.23 10.20 16.75
CA SER A 103 2.32 10.00 17.70
C SER A 103 3.46 9.22 17.07
N ALA A 104 4.65 9.32 17.65
CA ALA A 104 5.80 8.52 17.26
C ALA A 104 5.54 7.04 17.60
N GLY A 105 6.16 6.14 16.86
CA GLY A 105 6.10 4.72 17.12
C GLY A 105 6.12 3.88 15.87
N ASN A 106 5.77 2.62 16.03
CA ASN A 106 5.79 1.63 14.97
C ASN A 106 4.41 1.51 14.33
N TYR A 107 4.38 1.59 13.01
CA TYR A 107 3.15 1.53 12.22
C TYR A 107 3.19 0.35 11.26
N GLU A 108 2.02 -0.16 10.93
CA GLU A 108 1.89 -1.22 9.93
C GLU A 108 0.84 -0.88 8.89
N ILE A 109 1.10 -1.31 7.66
CA ILE A 109 0.17 -1.22 6.56
C ILE A 109 -0.20 -2.64 6.17
N THR A 110 -1.49 -2.96 6.21
CA THR A 110 -1.97 -4.28 5.84
C THR A 110 -2.66 -4.21 4.49
N ILE A 111 -2.12 -4.96 3.54
CA ILE A 111 -2.68 -5.12 2.20
C ILE A 111 -3.44 -6.43 2.19
N SER A 112 -4.68 -6.41 1.72
CA SER A 112 -5.52 -7.62 1.64
C SER A 112 -6.13 -7.77 0.26
N ILE A 113 -5.97 -8.95 -0.33
CA ILE A 113 -6.59 -9.33 -1.62
C ILE A 113 -7.05 -10.79 -1.48
N MET A 114 -8.34 -11.03 -1.62
CA MET A 114 -8.91 -12.39 -1.55
C MET A 114 -8.42 -13.22 -0.36
N GLY A 115 -8.44 -12.63 0.83
CA GLY A 115 -7.99 -13.33 2.03
C GLY A 115 -6.49 -13.44 2.20
N GLN A 116 -5.72 -13.11 1.18
CA GLN A 116 -4.26 -13.01 1.29
C GLN A 116 -3.91 -11.67 1.88
N THR A 117 -2.94 -11.65 2.78
CA THR A 117 -2.48 -10.40 3.40
C THR A 117 -0.98 -10.26 3.29
N LYS A 118 -0.54 -9.01 3.21
CA LYS A 118 0.87 -8.67 3.31
C LYS A 118 0.99 -7.42 4.17
N LYS A 119 1.92 -7.46 5.11
CA LYS A 119 2.16 -6.31 6.00
C LYS A 119 3.45 -5.61 5.64
N LEU A 120 3.37 -4.29 5.63
CA LEU A 120 4.53 -3.40 5.48
C LEU A 120 4.65 -2.60 6.77
N PHE A 121 5.86 -2.19 7.11
CA PHE A 121 6.12 -1.51 8.37
C PHE A 121 6.87 -0.22 8.14
N PHE A 122 6.55 0.79 8.96
CA PHE A 122 7.33 2.01 9.01
C PHE A 122 7.37 2.57 10.43
N ASP A 123 8.42 3.33 10.72
CA ASP A 123 8.56 4.05 11.98
C ASP A 123 8.25 5.52 11.79
N ALA A 124 7.57 6.11 12.76
CA ALA A 124 7.44 7.55 12.88
C ALA A 124 8.29 8.02 14.05
N LYS A 125 9.23 8.91 13.79
CA LYS A 125 10.20 9.37 14.78
C LYS A 125 10.19 10.88 14.92
N LYS A 126 10.37 11.33 16.16
CA LYS A 126 10.61 12.74 16.43
C LYS A 126 12.09 13.04 16.23
N VAL A 127 12.38 14.08 15.47
CA VAL A 127 13.75 14.55 15.27
C VAL A 127 14.11 15.65 16.27
#